data_99dae7b5dde2413b7d8702e9c0184b04
#
_entry.id   99dae7b5dde2413b7d8702e9c0184b04
#
_cell.length_a   1.000
_cell.length_b   1.000
_cell.length_c   1.000
_cell.angle_alpha   90.00
_cell.angle_beta   90.00
_cell.angle_gamma   90.00
#
_symmetry.space_group_name_H-M   'P 1'
#
loop_
_entity.id
_entity.type
_entity.pdbx_description
1 polymer ?
#
loop_
_entity_poly.entity_id
_entity_poly.type
_entity_poly.pdbx_seq_one_letter_code
_entity_poly.pdbx_strand_id
1 'polypeptide(L)'
;MSEEESFRDFITQTHAEDYEAQEGWYRWTYTVKEIDVDRILETLKNRYEANGKLILTLKDGDYSSQNIKNFSKVTDITIVKRGPGGVADELVIATDKGTYKIISEYNIRAVLCDGVTRVVRQDGSEVSMPSLLPSAFFVIEPSHDKKNMIGYNIIGGGFG
;
A
#
# COMPACT_ATOMS: atom_id res chain seq x y z
N MET A 1 -18.38 -1.68 15.54
CA MET A 1 -17.03 -1.66 14.95
C MET A 1 -17.09 -2.11 13.52
N SER A 2 -16.48 -1.36 12.60
CA SER A 2 -16.44 -1.72 11.18
C SER A 2 -15.48 -2.89 10.96
N GLU A 3 -15.61 -3.52 9.78
CA GLU A 3 -14.70 -4.60 9.41
C GLU A 3 -13.25 -4.10 9.32
N GLU A 4 -13.06 -2.89 8.81
CA GLU A 4 -11.72 -2.30 8.72
C GLU A 4 -11.14 -2.01 10.11
N GLU A 5 -11.94 -1.52 11.05
CA GLU A 5 -11.50 -1.29 12.43
C GLU A 5 -11.11 -2.60 13.10
N SER A 6 -11.90 -3.65 12.90
CA SER A 6 -11.60 -4.97 13.46
C SER A 6 -10.30 -5.52 12.86
N PHE A 7 -10.10 -5.36 11.56
CA PHE A 7 -8.88 -5.79 10.91
C PHE A 7 -7.67 -5.01 11.42
N ARG A 8 -7.82 -3.68 11.57
CA ARG A 8 -6.75 -2.83 12.09
C ARG A 8 -6.36 -3.25 13.51
N ASP A 9 -7.34 -3.49 14.37
CA ASP A 9 -7.08 -3.94 15.73
C ASP A 9 -6.33 -5.27 15.74
N PHE A 10 -6.76 -6.21 14.90
CA PHE A 10 -6.11 -7.51 14.80
C PHE A 10 -4.65 -7.38 14.36
N ILE A 11 -4.39 -6.61 13.30
CA ILE A 11 -3.04 -6.54 12.71
C ILE A 11 -2.08 -5.70 13.55
N THR A 12 -2.58 -4.74 14.34
CA THR A 12 -1.71 -3.89 15.16
C THR A 12 -1.33 -4.53 16.48
N GLN A 13 -1.99 -5.62 16.88
CA GLN A 13 -1.65 -6.35 18.09
C GLN A 13 -0.62 -7.45 17.80
N THR A 14 0.37 -7.56 18.68
CA THR A 14 1.34 -8.64 18.63
C THR A 14 1.19 -9.49 19.89
N HIS A 15 0.92 -10.78 19.71
CA HIS A 15 0.71 -11.72 20.81
C HIS A 15 1.98 -12.53 20.99
N ALA A 16 2.68 -12.31 22.10
CA ALA A 16 3.98 -12.94 22.36
C ALA A 16 3.90 -14.47 22.45
N GLU A 17 2.75 -15.00 22.85
CA GLU A 17 2.53 -16.44 22.96
C GLU A 17 2.18 -17.11 21.63
N ASP A 18 1.85 -16.33 20.61
CA ASP A 18 1.46 -16.87 19.32
C ASP A 18 2.69 -17.54 18.68
N TYR A 19 2.47 -18.73 18.14
CA TYR A 19 3.52 -19.42 17.43
C TYR A 19 4.11 -18.55 16.31
N GLU A 20 3.25 -17.89 15.57
CA GLU A 20 3.66 -17.04 14.44
C GLU A 20 4.43 -15.80 14.88
N ALA A 21 4.26 -15.37 16.12
CA ALA A 21 5.01 -14.23 16.65
C ALA A 21 6.52 -14.50 16.71
N GLN A 22 6.92 -15.76 16.69
CA GLN A 22 8.32 -16.14 16.65
C GLN A 22 8.90 -16.12 15.24
N GLU A 23 8.03 -16.08 14.22
CA GLU A 23 8.45 -15.91 12.84
C GLU A 23 8.82 -14.45 12.60
N GLY A 24 9.94 -14.23 11.94
CA GLY A 24 10.44 -12.87 11.72
C GLY A 24 9.49 -11.96 10.96
N TRP A 25 8.51 -12.52 10.26
CA TRP A 25 7.56 -11.76 9.43
C TRP A 25 6.15 -11.74 9.98
N TYR A 26 5.92 -12.22 11.21
CA TYR A 26 4.57 -12.21 11.79
C TYR A 26 3.98 -10.80 11.81
N ARG A 27 4.76 -9.80 12.20
CA ARG A 27 4.39 -8.39 12.11
C ARG A 27 5.57 -7.59 11.61
N TRP A 28 5.27 -6.59 10.79
CA TRP A 28 6.31 -5.70 10.27
C TRP A 28 5.72 -4.31 10.08
N THR A 29 6.59 -3.30 10.06
CA THR A 29 6.19 -1.92 9.77
C THR A 29 7.04 -1.36 8.63
N TYR A 30 6.47 -0.40 7.93
CA TYR A 30 7.13 0.25 6.80
C TYR A 30 6.69 1.71 6.83
N THR A 31 7.62 2.61 7.20
CA THR A 31 7.31 4.01 7.42
C THR A 31 7.96 4.87 6.34
N VAL A 32 7.14 5.44 5.47
CA VAL A 32 7.57 6.38 4.45
C VAL A 32 7.27 7.78 4.97
N LYS A 33 8.33 8.54 5.30
CA LYS A 33 8.19 9.89 5.85
C LYS A 33 7.83 10.90 4.78
N GLU A 34 8.34 10.71 3.56
CA GLU A 34 8.09 11.58 2.43
C GLU A 34 7.83 10.72 1.19
N ILE A 35 6.64 10.83 0.63
CA ILE A 35 6.23 10.05 -0.54
C ILE A 35 7.09 10.43 -1.74
N ASP A 36 7.67 9.42 -2.39
CA ASP A 36 8.37 9.58 -3.67
C ASP A 36 7.32 9.53 -4.79
N VAL A 37 6.79 10.71 -5.14
CA VAL A 37 5.71 10.84 -6.12
C VAL A 37 6.14 10.33 -7.49
N ASP A 38 7.36 10.65 -7.91
CA ASP A 38 7.89 10.22 -9.22
C ASP A 38 7.99 8.71 -9.32
N ARG A 39 8.38 8.05 -8.23
CA ARG A 39 8.44 6.59 -8.21
C ARG A 39 7.07 5.96 -8.27
N ILE A 40 6.10 6.51 -7.56
CA ILE A 40 4.70 6.02 -7.64
C ILE A 40 4.21 6.14 -9.08
N LEU A 41 4.42 7.31 -9.71
CA LEU A 41 4.02 7.54 -11.09
C LEU A 41 4.67 6.53 -12.04
N GLU A 42 5.97 6.35 -11.90
CA GLU A 42 6.72 5.40 -12.73
C GLU A 42 6.20 3.98 -12.56
N THR A 43 5.96 3.57 -11.31
CA THR A 43 5.46 2.22 -11.02
C THR A 43 4.05 2.03 -11.60
N LEU A 44 3.18 3.04 -11.46
CA LEU A 44 1.84 2.98 -12.06
C LEU A 44 1.93 2.79 -13.57
N LYS A 45 2.81 3.53 -14.24
CA LYS A 45 2.98 3.39 -15.69
C LYS A 45 3.51 2.02 -16.06
N ASN A 46 4.47 1.50 -15.32
CA ASN A 46 5.04 0.17 -15.57
C ASN A 46 3.99 -0.93 -15.36
N ARG A 47 3.21 -0.84 -14.30
CA ARG A 47 2.17 -1.83 -14.05
C ARG A 47 1.02 -1.72 -15.06
N TYR A 48 0.70 -0.51 -15.51
CA TYR A 48 -0.28 -0.31 -16.58
C TYR A 48 0.18 -0.97 -17.88
N GLU A 49 1.43 -0.83 -18.24
CA GLU A 49 1.98 -1.49 -19.44
C GLU A 49 1.93 -3.01 -19.33
N ALA A 50 2.17 -3.54 -18.11
CA ALA A 50 2.13 -4.97 -17.87
C ALA A 50 0.71 -5.52 -18.00
N ASN A 51 -0.28 -4.81 -17.44
CA ASN A 51 -1.69 -5.15 -17.59
C ASN A 51 -2.56 -3.93 -17.28
N GLY A 52 -3.00 -3.24 -18.31
CA GLY A 52 -3.81 -2.02 -18.16
C GLY A 52 -5.21 -2.25 -17.59
N LYS A 53 -5.66 -3.51 -17.52
CA LYS A 53 -6.97 -3.83 -16.93
C LYS A 53 -6.93 -3.75 -15.40
N LEU A 54 -5.73 -3.74 -14.81
CA LEU A 54 -5.55 -3.74 -13.37
C LEU A 54 -5.13 -2.38 -12.80
N ILE A 55 -4.90 -1.39 -13.66
CA ILE A 55 -4.58 -0.02 -13.25
C ILE A 55 -5.60 0.88 -13.93
N LEU A 56 -6.62 1.30 -13.19
CA LEU A 56 -7.76 2.01 -13.75
C LEU A 56 -7.75 3.48 -13.37
N THR A 57 -8.26 4.32 -14.27
CA THR A 57 -8.39 5.77 -14.06
C THR A 57 -9.85 6.12 -13.86
N LEU A 58 -10.13 6.95 -12.86
CA LEU A 58 -11.47 7.48 -12.62
C LEU A 58 -11.76 8.56 -13.65
N LYS A 59 -12.83 8.39 -14.43
CA LYS A 59 -13.27 9.35 -15.43
C LYS A 59 -14.79 9.36 -15.50
N ASP A 60 -15.39 10.53 -15.32
CA ASP A 60 -16.85 10.70 -15.37
C ASP A 60 -17.61 9.76 -14.43
N GLY A 61 -17.05 9.52 -13.25
CA GLY A 61 -17.67 8.70 -12.23
C GLY A 61 -17.38 7.19 -12.34
N ASP A 62 -16.71 6.76 -13.40
CA ASP A 62 -16.39 5.35 -13.61
C ASP A 62 -14.89 5.12 -13.75
N TYR A 63 -14.43 3.95 -13.27
CA TYR A 63 -13.06 3.53 -13.47
C TYR A 63 -12.92 2.77 -14.79
N SER A 64 -11.91 3.15 -15.57
CA SER A 64 -11.64 2.50 -16.85
C SER A 64 -10.15 2.51 -17.14
N SER A 65 -9.74 1.63 -18.06
CA SER A 65 -8.35 1.53 -18.48
C SER A 65 -7.99 2.71 -19.40
N GLN A 66 -7.16 3.61 -18.90
CA GLN A 66 -6.71 4.82 -19.60
C GLN A 66 -5.21 4.99 -19.39
N ASN A 67 -4.55 5.66 -20.31
CA ASN A 67 -3.14 6.01 -20.14
C ASN A 67 -2.95 6.85 -18.87
N ILE A 68 -1.91 6.56 -18.12
CA ILE A 68 -1.62 7.26 -16.88
C ILE A 68 -1.04 8.63 -17.21
N LYS A 69 -1.66 9.69 -16.67
CA LYS A 69 -1.18 11.06 -16.83
C LYS A 69 -0.17 11.40 -15.74
N ASN A 70 0.78 12.26 -16.07
CA ASN A 70 1.74 12.74 -15.09
C ASN A 70 1.03 13.53 -14.00
N PHE A 71 1.44 13.33 -12.76
CA PHE A 71 0.96 14.08 -11.61
C PHE A 71 2.16 14.46 -10.73
N SER A 72 1.99 15.45 -9.89
CA SER A 72 3.08 15.94 -9.05
C SER A 72 2.80 15.86 -7.56
N LYS A 73 1.58 15.55 -7.16
CA LYS A 73 1.19 15.46 -5.75
C LYS A 73 0.23 14.29 -5.53
N VAL A 74 0.42 13.59 -4.42
CA VAL A 74 -0.51 12.57 -3.95
C VAL A 74 -1.35 13.21 -2.85
N THR A 75 -2.67 13.10 -2.95
CA THR A 75 -3.57 13.68 -1.96
C THR A 75 -4.13 12.64 -0.99
N ASP A 76 -4.25 11.39 -1.44
CA ASP A 76 -4.71 10.31 -0.55
C ASP A 76 -4.37 8.93 -1.13
N ILE A 77 -4.25 7.95 -0.22
CA ILE A 77 -4.06 6.53 -0.57
C ILE A 77 -4.94 5.74 0.37
N THR A 78 -5.84 4.92 -0.18
CA THR A 78 -6.85 4.19 0.61
C THR A 78 -7.05 2.78 0.08
N ILE A 79 -7.07 1.79 0.97
CA ILE A 79 -7.50 0.43 0.62
C ILE A 79 -9.02 0.44 0.57
N VAL A 80 -9.61 0.10 -0.58
CA VAL A 80 -11.06 0.16 -0.79
C VAL A 80 -11.70 -1.23 -0.85
N LYS A 81 -10.91 -2.28 -0.99
CA LYS A 81 -11.42 -3.65 -1.00
C LYS A 81 -10.37 -4.61 -0.47
N ARG A 82 -10.83 -5.56 0.36
CA ARG A 82 -9.98 -6.65 0.84
C ARG A 82 -10.54 -7.97 0.38
N GLY A 83 -9.64 -8.91 0.09
CA GLY A 83 -10.01 -10.29 -0.21
C GLY A 83 -10.18 -11.11 1.06
N PRO A 84 -10.42 -12.42 0.92
CA PRO A 84 -10.54 -13.32 2.07
C PRO A 84 -9.30 -13.23 2.97
N GLY A 85 -9.54 -13.20 4.28
CA GLY A 85 -8.46 -13.10 5.26
C GLY A 85 -7.89 -11.71 5.46
N GLY A 86 -8.36 -10.70 4.72
CA GLY A 86 -7.96 -9.32 4.93
C GLY A 86 -6.86 -8.79 4.00
N VAL A 87 -6.45 -9.57 3.01
CA VAL A 87 -5.43 -9.14 2.03
C VAL A 87 -5.97 -7.96 1.21
N ALA A 88 -5.17 -6.91 1.05
CA ALA A 88 -5.55 -5.76 0.22
C ALA A 88 -5.70 -6.22 -1.25
N ASP A 89 -6.84 -5.93 -1.85
CA ASP A 89 -7.19 -6.37 -3.20
C ASP A 89 -7.38 -5.19 -4.15
N GLU A 90 -7.87 -4.05 -3.65
CA GLU A 90 -7.99 -2.81 -4.43
C GLU A 90 -7.53 -1.63 -3.59
N LEU A 91 -6.73 -0.78 -4.20
CA LEU A 91 -6.19 0.43 -3.60
C LEU A 91 -6.54 1.61 -4.49
N VAL A 92 -6.92 2.75 -3.88
CA VAL A 92 -7.18 3.98 -4.63
C VAL A 92 -6.12 5.00 -4.24
N ILE A 93 -5.50 5.60 -5.26
CA ILE A 93 -4.56 6.71 -5.10
C ILE A 93 -5.16 7.93 -5.77
N ALA A 94 -5.42 8.97 -4.96
CA ALA A 94 -5.88 10.27 -5.45
C ALA A 94 -4.68 11.19 -5.60
N THR A 95 -4.64 11.92 -6.73
CA THR A 95 -3.54 12.83 -7.07
C THR A 95 -4.10 14.17 -7.53
N ASP A 96 -3.20 15.13 -7.75
CA ASP A 96 -3.60 16.46 -8.26
C ASP A 96 -4.06 16.43 -9.73
N LYS A 97 -3.87 15.33 -10.45
CA LYS A 97 -4.25 15.22 -11.88
C LYS A 97 -5.20 14.08 -12.18
N GLY A 98 -5.51 13.25 -11.21
CA GLY A 98 -6.42 12.13 -11.43
C GLY A 98 -6.44 11.19 -10.26
N THR A 99 -7.39 10.26 -10.30
CA THR A 99 -7.56 9.24 -9.28
C THR A 99 -7.45 7.87 -9.94
N TYR A 100 -6.69 6.98 -9.33
CA TYR A 100 -6.37 5.68 -9.91
C TYR A 100 -6.75 4.58 -8.96
N LYS A 101 -7.29 3.48 -9.51
CA LYS A 101 -7.55 2.27 -8.75
C LYS A 101 -6.55 1.21 -9.16
N ILE A 102 -5.83 0.70 -8.20
CA ILE A 102 -4.82 -0.34 -8.40
C ILE A 102 -5.41 -1.66 -7.93
N ILE A 103 -5.49 -2.62 -8.84
CA ILE A 103 -6.08 -3.92 -8.59
C ILE A 103 -5.00 -4.99 -8.52
N SER A 104 -5.16 -5.94 -7.66
CA SER A 104 -4.31 -7.07 -7.31
C SER A 104 -3.27 -6.77 -6.24
N GLU A 105 -3.01 -7.75 -5.41
CA GLU A 105 -2.05 -7.61 -4.31
C GLU A 105 -0.64 -7.34 -4.83
N TYR A 106 -0.24 -7.93 -5.94
CA TYR A 106 1.08 -7.70 -6.49
C TYR A 106 1.29 -6.24 -6.86
N ASN A 107 0.32 -5.65 -7.58
CA ASN A 107 0.40 -4.25 -7.98
C ASN A 107 0.41 -3.31 -6.78
N ILE A 108 -0.40 -3.62 -5.76
CA ILE A 108 -0.46 -2.82 -4.53
C ILE A 108 0.87 -2.84 -3.81
N ARG A 109 1.48 -4.02 -3.66
CA ARG A 109 2.78 -4.17 -3.02
C ARG A 109 3.86 -3.41 -3.77
N ALA A 110 3.80 -3.42 -5.11
CA ALA A 110 4.78 -2.74 -5.95
C ALA A 110 4.66 -1.22 -5.84
N VAL A 111 3.44 -0.70 -5.92
CA VAL A 111 3.20 0.75 -5.92
C VAL A 111 3.56 1.39 -4.58
N LEU A 112 3.32 0.70 -3.47
CA LEU A 112 3.59 1.24 -2.13
C LEU A 112 5.04 1.09 -1.68
N CYS A 113 5.85 0.33 -2.42
CA CYS A 113 7.26 0.13 -2.11
C CYS A 113 8.10 1.22 -2.79
N ASP A 114 8.82 2.02 -2.02
CA ASP A 114 9.67 3.08 -2.56
C ASP A 114 11.09 2.60 -2.89
N GLY A 115 11.43 1.36 -2.55
CA GLY A 115 12.73 0.77 -2.85
C GLY A 115 13.88 1.21 -1.97
N VAL A 116 13.68 2.18 -1.09
CA VAL A 116 14.73 2.72 -0.19
C VAL A 116 14.37 2.57 1.29
N THR A 117 13.09 2.70 1.64
CA THR A 117 12.63 2.52 3.02
C THR A 117 12.81 1.05 3.43
N ARG A 118 13.26 0.84 4.64
CA ARG A 118 13.44 -0.52 5.17
C ARG A 118 12.22 -0.95 5.95
N VAL A 119 11.87 -2.22 5.79
CA VAL A 119 10.85 -2.87 6.62
C VAL A 119 11.48 -3.18 7.97
N VAL A 120 10.77 -2.84 9.06
CA VAL A 120 11.18 -3.20 10.41
C VAL A 120 10.34 -4.40 10.85
N ARG A 121 10.99 -5.50 11.14
CA ARG A 121 10.33 -6.73 11.57
C ARG A 121 10.05 -6.66 13.08
N GLN A 122 9.22 -7.59 13.56
CA GLN A 122 8.79 -7.58 14.96
C GLN A 122 9.92 -7.68 15.97
N ASP A 123 11.05 -8.25 15.58
CA ASP A 123 12.24 -8.37 16.45
C ASP A 123 13.15 -7.13 16.37
N GLY A 124 12.73 -6.10 15.62
CA GLY A 124 13.50 -4.88 15.44
C GLY A 124 14.49 -4.92 14.29
N SER A 125 14.67 -6.07 13.64
CA SER A 125 15.58 -6.15 12.49
C SER A 125 15.02 -5.42 11.29
N GLU A 126 15.91 -4.87 10.46
CA GLU A 126 15.53 -4.10 9.28
C GLU A 126 15.91 -4.87 8.01
N VAL A 127 15.00 -4.86 7.05
CA VAL A 127 15.18 -5.57 5.79
C VAL A 127 14.91 -4.64 4.62
N SER A 128 15.79 -4.68 3.62
CA SER A 128 15.63 -3.90 2.40
C SER A 128 14.59 -4.55 1.49
N MET A 129 13.65 -3.75 0.97
CA MET A 129 12.64 -4.19 0.01
C MET A 129 12.82 -3.39 -1.28
N PRO A 130 13.53 -3.93 -2.28
CA PRO A 130 13.86 -3.15 -3.48
C PRO A 130 12.68 -2.87 -4.41
N SER A 131 11.67 -3.75 -4.42
CA SER A 131 10.58 -3.59 -5.39
C SER A 131 9.18 -3.93 -4.87
N LEU A 132 9.06 -4.76 -3.83
CA LEU A 132 7.76 -5.21 -3.31
C LEU A 132 7.74 -5.18 -1.79
N LEU A 133 6.60 -4.79 -1.20
CA LEU A 133 6.38 -5.00 0.23
C LEU A 133 6.30 -6.51 0.53
N PRO A 134 6.54 -6.91 1.79
CA PRO A 134 6.57 -8.33 2.15
C PRO A 134 5.27 -9.09 1.87
N SER A 135 4.13 -8.41 1.99
CA SER A 135 2.81 -9.00 1.75
C SER A 135 1.82 -7.88 1.44
N ALA A 136 0.58 -8.26 1.13
CA ALA A 136 -0.53 -7.32 1.00
C ALA A 136 -1.48 -7.37 2.20
N PHE A 137 -1.09 -8.03 3.28
CA PHE A 137 -1.84 -8.11 4.52
C PHE A 137 -1.39 -6.99 5.44
N PHE A 138 -2.04 -5.82 5.35
CA PHE A 138 -1.60 -4.63 6.10
C PHE A 138 -2.68 -3.57 6.18
N VAL A 139 -2.47 -2.59 7.07
CA VAL A 139 -3.23 -1.33 7.12
C VAL A 139 -2.28 -0.18 6.80
N ILE A 140 -2.85 0.92 6.31
CA ILE A 140 -2.11 2.14 5.99
C ILE A 140 -2.60 3.25 6.93
N GLU A 141 -1.65 3.95 7.54
CA GLU A 141 -1.91 5.14 8.35
C GLU A 141 -1.30 6.34 7.63
N PRO A 142 -2.11 7.21 7.04
CA PRO A 142 -1.59 8.33 6.28
C PRO A 142 -1.14 9.49 7.15
N SER A 143 -0.15 10.25 6.66
CA SER A 143 0.28 11.51 7.23
C SER A 143 -0.03 12.61 6.23
N HIS A 144 -0.83 13.58 6.61
CA HIS A 144 -1.25 14.66 5.72
C HIS A 144 -0.68 16.01 6.17
N ASP A 145 -0.40 16.88 5.19
CA ASP A 145 -0.14 18.29 5.39
C ASP A 145 -1.14 19.04 4.52
N LYS A 146 -2.14 19.66 5.17
CA LYS A 146 -3.26 20.30 4.49
C LYS A 146 -4.00 19.30 3.60
N LYS A 147 -4.00 19.50 2.27
CA LYS A 147 -4.71 18.64 1.32
C LYS A 147 -3.85 17.51 0.76
N ASN A 148 -2.56 17.50 1.03
CA ASN A 148 -1.64 16.54 0.45
C ASN A 148 -1.26 15.47 1.46
N MET A 149 -1.10 14.25 0.98
CA MET A 149 -0.55 13.15 1.77
C MET A 149 0.96 13.18 1.61
N ILE A 150 1.68 13.42 2.72
CA ILE A 150 3.14 13.56 2.68
C ILE A 150 3.87 12.25 2.95
N GLY A 151 3.25 11.35 3.69
CA GLY A 151 3.86 10.08 4.03
C GLY A 151 2.81 9.06 4.47
N TYR A 152 3.26 7.86 4.82
CA TYR A 152 2.39 6.84 5.37
C TYR A 152 3.17 5.85 6.21
N ASN A 153 2.49 5.25 7.17
CA ASN A 153 3.00 4.13 7.94
C ASN A 153 2.17 2.91 7.60
N ILE A 154 2.83 1.82 7.24
CA ILE A 154 2.17 0.55 6.95
C ILE A 154 2.48 -0.41 8.09
N ILE A 155 1.44 -1.05 8.61
CA ILE A 155 1.56 -2.09 9.63
C ILE A 155 1.04 -3.36 8.99
N GLY A 156 1.91 -4.35 8.82
CA GLY A 156 1.59 -5.55 8.08
C GLY A 156 1.95 -6.83 8.79
N GLY A 157 1.61 -7.94 8.14
CA GLY A 157 1.92 -9.26 8.63
C GLY A 157 2.17 -10.24 7.49
N GLY A 158 3.04 -11.25 7.78
CA GLY A 158 3.32 -12.29 6.81
C GLY A 158 4.34 -11.92 5.75
N PHE A 159 4.72 -12.90 4.97
CA PHE A 159 5.65 -12.76 3.86
C PHE A 159 5.18 -13.66 2.72
N GLY A 160 4.96 -13.07 1.55
CA GLY A 160 4.50 -13.83 0.37
C GLY A 160 3.14 -13.47 -0.16
#